data_7709b2a22055f50e627efdbccf79484b
#
_entry.id   7709b2a22055f50e627efdbccf79484b
#
_cell.length_a   1.000
_cell.length_b   1.000
_cell.length_c   1.000
_cell.angle_alpha   90.00
_cell.angle_beta   90.00
_cell.angle_gamma   90.00
#
_symmetry.space_group_name_H-M   'P 1'
#
loop_
_entity.id
_entity.type
_entity.pdbx_description
1 polymer ?
#
loop_
_entity_poly.entity_id
_entity_poly.type
_entity_poly.pdbx_seq_one_letter_code
_entity_poly.pdbx_strand_id
1 'polypeptide(L)'
;MRIFKDRNGQDWQIVLNVNQMKRVRAALGIDLVNVITLDKDGVVKVDMIDRIANDPCLLVDILWVLVEEQAKAISITDEQFGAALAGESIENATKAFLDELVDFFPGAKRLFLKKAVELSRKYTGDWTRVLEKALDDPELEKRIVESMRSSASSPASSD
;
A
#
# COMPACT_ATOMS: atom_id res chain seq x y z
N MET A 1 -9.00 9.41 13.02
CA MET A 1 -10.03 8.54 12.40
C MET A 1 -10.23 8.92 10.95
N ARG A 2 -10.08 7.97 10.05
CA ARG A 2 -10.30 8.14 8.60
C ARG A 2 -11.33 7.13 8.12
N ILE A 3 -12.02 7.47 7.03
CA ILE A 3 -13.02 6.61 6.41
C ILE A 3 -12.64 6.45 4.94
N PHE A 4 -12.77 5.24 4.43
CA PHE A 4 -12.73 4.97 2.99
C PHE A 4 -13.93 4.12 2.59
N LYS A 5 -14.26 4.15 1.31
CA LYS A 5 -15.37 3.40 0.74
C LYS A 5 -14.82 2.32 -0.19
N ASP A 6 -15.31 1.10 -0.04
CA ASP A 6 -14.99 0.03 -0.97
C ASP A 6 -15.83 0.13 -2.26
N ARG A 7 -15.54 -0.73 -3.24
CA ARG A 7 -16.25 -0.73 -4.54
C ARG A 7 -17.74 -1.09 -4.44
N ASN A 8 -18.17 -1.71 -3.34
CA ASN A 8 -19.55 -2.06 -3.07
C ASN A 8 -20.30 -0.92 -2.36
N GLY A 9 -19.62 0.19 -2.06
CA GLY A 9 -20.18 1.34 -1.38
C GLY A 9 -20.20 1.24 0.15
N GLN A 10 -19.58 0.20 0.73
CA GLN A 10 -19.45 0.04 2.17
C GLN A 10 -18.40 1.02 2.72
N ASP A 11 -18.75 1.74 3.78
CA ASP A 11 -17.84 2.61 4.51
C ASP A 11 -17.08 1.84 5.58
N TRP A 12 -15.75 2.00 5.58
CA TRP A 12 -14.83 1.40 6.52
C TRP A 12 -14.10 2.47 7.33
N GLN A 13 -14.09 2.33 8.64
CA GLN A 13 -13.42 3.28 9.54
C GLN A 13 -12.04 2.76 9.94
N ILE A 14 -11.01 3.57 9.75
CA ILE A 14 -9.65 3.31 10.22
C ILE A 14 -9.41 4.19 11.44
N VAL A 15 -9.01 3.55 12.55
CA VAL A 15 -8.56 4.22 13.76
C VAL A 15 -7.24 3.58 14.18
N LEU A 16 -6.18 4.36 14.24
CA LEU A 16 -4.90 3.90 14.75
C LEU A 16 -4.68 4.38 16.18
N ASN A 17 -4.48 3.41 17.06
CA ASN A 17 -4.05 3.61 18.43
C ASN A 17 -3.07 2.50 18.83
N VAL A 18 -2.50 2.59 20.02
CA VAL A 18 -1.49 1.61 20.48
C VAL A 18 -2.00 0.17 20.43
N ASN A 19 -3.28 -0.07 20.76
CA ASN A 19 -3.84 -1.41 20.73
C ASN A 19 -3.94 -1.95 19.30
N GLN A 20 -4.36 -1.13 18.36
CA GLN A 20 -4.41 -1.51 16.95
C GLN A 20 -3.00 -1.80 16.39
N MET A 21 -2.01 -0.96 16.74
CA MET A 21 -0.61 -1.23 16.39
C MET A 21 -0.10 -2.58 16.93
N LYS A 22 -0.46 -2.92 18.17
CA LYS A 22 -0.13 -4.23 18.77
C LYS A 22 -0.83 -5.38 18.04
N ARG A 23 -2.11 -5.23 17.64
CA ARG A 23 -2.84 -6.24 16.88
C ARG A 23 -2.18 -6.51 15.54
N VAL A 24 -1.83 -5.46 14.79
CA VAL A 24 -1.12 -5.59 13.51
C VAL A 24 0.22 -6.30 13.70
N ARG A 25 0.99 -5.92 14.72
CA ARG A 25 2.27 -6.58 15.02
C ARG A 25 2.08 -8.05 15.37
N ALA A 26 1.10 -8.39 16.18
CA ALA A 26 0.83 -9.78 16.59
C ALA A 26 0.34 -10.64 15.42
N ALA A 27 -0.53 -10.11 14.56
CA ALA A 27 -1.12 -10.85 13.46
C ALA A 27 -0.17 -10.99 12.26
N LEU A 28 0.57 -9.94 11.92
CA LEU A 28 1.33 -9.84 10.67
C LEU A 28 2.85 -9.72 10.86
N GLY A 29 3.33 -9.56 12.10
CA GLY A 29 4.75 -9.28 12.37
C GLY A 29 5.22 -7.89 11.93
N ILE A 30 4.30 -6.99 11.58
CA ILE A 30 4.60 -5.66 11.04
C ILE A 30 4.63 -4.63 12.18
N ASP A 31 5.72 -3.88 12.27
CA ASP A 31 5.89 -2.84 13.28
C ASP A 31 5.57 -1.45 12.71
N LEU A 32 4.32 -1.03 12.84
CA LEU A 32 3.86 0.29 12.40
C LEU A 32 4.35 1.44 13.30
N VAL A 33 4.95 1.16 14.46
CA VAL A 33 5.53 2.19 15.34
C VAL A 33 6.90 2.62 14.83
N ASN A 34 7.65 1.70 14.22
CA ASN A 34 9.00 1.91 13.71
C ASN A 34 9.04 2.06 12.18
N VAL A 35 8.10 2.82 11.62
CA VAL A 35 8.05 3.12 10.18
C VAL A 35 9.14 4.07 9.70
N ILE A 36 9.80 4.76 10.64
CA ILE A 36 11.03 5.53 10.38
C ILE A 36 12.15 4.83 11.12
N THR A 37 13.18 4.45 10.41
CA THR A 37 14.40 3.85 10.95
C THR A 37 15.63 4.63 10.51
N LEU A 38 16.73 4.47 11.25
CA LEU A 38 18.03 4.98 10.85
C LEU A 38 18.92 3.80 10.53
N ASP A 39 19.65 3.87 9.44
CA ASP A 39 20.71 2.90 9.17
C ASP A 39 21.99 3.21 9.96
N LYS A 40 23.03 2.38 9.75
CA LYS A 40 24.32 2.50 10.45
C LYS A 40 25.04 3.82 10.16
N ASP A 41 24.75 4.45 9.04
CA ASP A 41 25.34 5.72 8.59
C ASP A 41 24.47 6.91 8.99
N GLY A 42 23.40 6.70 9.76
CA GLY A 42 22.46 7.74 10.19
C GLY A 42 21.50 8.20 9.11
N VAL A 43 21.38 7.47 8.01
CA VAL A 43 20.43 7.78 6.95
C VAL A 43 19.04 7.34 7.36
N VAL A 44 18.06 8.23 7.20
CA VAL A 44 16.66 7.96 7.52
C VAL A 44 16.06 7.06 6.44
N LYS A 45 15.44 5.96 6.86
CA LYS A 45 14.72 5.03 6.00
C LYS A 45 13.23 5.04 6.29
N VAL A 46 12.44 4.96 5.25
CA VAL A 46 10.97 4.91 5.27
C VAL A 46 10.45 3.71 4.47
N ASP A 47 11.24 2.64 4.40
CA ASP A 47 10.97 1.46 3.57
C ASP A 47 9.57 0.87 3.82
N MET A 48 9.09 0.93 5.06
CA MET A 48 7.75 0.43 5.40
C MET A 48 6.65 1.30 4.79
N ILE A 49 6.83 2.62 4.74
CA ILE A 49 5.86 3.54 4.09
C ILE A 49 5.79 3.25 2.60
N ASP A 50 6.95 3.08 1.97
CA ASP A 50 7.03 2.76 0.54
C ASP A 50 6.41 1.40 0.24
N ARG A 51 6.69 0.37 1.05
CA ARG A 51 6.05 -0.95 0.92
C ARG A 51 4.54 -0.87 1.05
N ILE A 52 4.01 -0.20 2.06
CA ILE A 52 2.56 -0.06 2.25
C ILE A 52 1.92 0.69 1.08
N ALA A 53 2.59 1.72 0.56
CA ALA A 53 2.09 2.52 -0.56
C ALA A 53 2.05 1.75 -1.89
N ASN A 54 2.95 0.79 -2.09
CA ASN A 54 3.15 0.11 -3.38
C ASN A 54 2.78 -1.39 -3.36
N ASP A 55 2.47 -1.97 -2.19
CA ASP A 55 2.03 -3.35 -2.04
C ASP A 55 0.58 -3.40 -1.56
N PRO A 56 -0.39 -3.53 -2.48
CA PRO A 56 -1.81 -3.57 -2.12
C PRO A 56 -2.17 -4.79 -1.27
N CYS A 57 -1.49 -5.92 -1.40
CA CYS A 57 -1.75 -7.10 -0.58
C CYS A 57 -1.37 -6.84 0.87
N LEU A 58 -0.17 -6.29 1.09
CA LEU A 58 0.27 -5.89 2.43
C LEU A 58 -0.68 -4.87 3.07
N LEU A 59 -1.12 -3.88 2.31
CA LEU A 59 -2.07 -2.89 2.78
C LEU A 59 -3.40 -3.53 3.19
N VAL A 60 -3.96 -4.42 2.36
CA VAL A 60 -5.24 -5.09 2.62
C VAL A 60 -5.15 -5.97 3.86
N ASP A 61 -4.05 -6.70 4.06
CA ASP A 61 -3.81 -7.48 5.28
C ASP A 61 -3.81 -6.59 6.54
N ILE A 62 -3.13 -5.44 6.49
CA ILE A 62 -3.12 -4.48 7.60
C ILE A 62 -4.52 -3.93 7.85
N LEU A 63 -5.21 -3.52 6.80
CA LEU A 63 -6.57 -2.97 6.90
C LEU A 63 -7.54 -4.01 7.47
N TRP A 64 -7.45 -5.27 7.05
CA TRP A 64 -8.28 -6.34 7.59
C TRP A 64 -8.15 -6.45 9.11
N VAL A 65 -6.94 -6.47 9.65
CA VAL A 65 -6.72 -6.49 11.11
C VAL A 65 -7.39 -5.30 11.81
N LEU A 66 -7.41 -4.13 11.16
CA LEU A 66 -8.00 -2.91 11.74
C LEU A 66 -9.53 -2.90 11.69
N VAL A 67 -10.13 -3.46 10.64
CA VAL A 67 -11.58 -3.41 10.40
C VAL A 67 -12.29 -4.71 10.72
N GLU A 68 -11.61 -5.75 11.16
CA GLU A 68 -12.14 -7.10 11.41
C GLU A 68 -13.43 -7.09 12.26
N GLU A 69 -13.48 -6.27 13.31
CA GLU A 69 -14.68 -6.16 14.16
C GLU A 69 -15.86 -5.52 13.42
N GLN A 70 -15.58 -4.55 12.54
CA GLN A 70 -16.61 -3.94 11.69
C GLN A 70 -17.13 -4.96 10.67
N ALA A 71 -16.21 -5.72 10.05
CA ALA A 71 -16.55 -6.76 9.08
C ALA A 71 -17.41 -7.87 9.71
N LYS A 72 -17.05 -8.34 10.91
CA LYS A 72 -17.85 -9.33 11.67
C LYS A 72 -19.26 -8.83 11.95
N ALA A 73 -19.42 -7.56 12.30
CA ALA A 73 -20.72 -6.98 12.61
C ALA A 73 -21.69 -7.00 11.41
N ILE A 74 -21.17 -7.02 10.18
CA ILE A 74 -21.93 -7.05 8.93
C ILE A 74 -21.73 -8.34 8.14
N SER A 75 -21.14 -9.37 8.78
CA SER A 75 -20.92 -10.71 8.20
C SER A 75 -20.09 -10.72 6.90
N ILE A 76 -19.11 -9.84 6.78
CA ILE A 76 -18.16 -9.81 5.67
C ILE A 76 -16.93 -10.62 6.05
N THR A 77 -16.47 -11.51 5.15
CA THR A 77 -15.24 -12.29 5.31
C THR A 77 -14.03 -11.53 4.79
N ASP A 78 -12.82 -12.02 5.13
CA ASP A 78 -11.55 -11.49 4.63
C ASP A 78 -11.49 -11.51 3.10
N GLU A 79 -11.89 -12.62 2.48
CA GLU A 79 -11.92 -12.75 1.03
C GLU A 79 -12.89 -11.74 0.37
N GLN A 80 -14.06 -11.52 0.99
CA GLN A 80 -15.03 -10.56 0.50
C GLN A 80 -14.52 -9.12 0.64
N PHE A 81 -13.86 -8.81 1.75
CA PHE A 81 -13.22 -7.51 1.98
C PHE A 81 -12.12 -7.27 0.95
N GLY A 82 -11.20 -8.21 0.76
CA GLY A 82 -10.13 -8.12 -0.23
C GLY A 82 -10.68 -7.96 -1.66
N ALA A 83 -11.70 -8.74 -2.03
CA ALA A 83 -12.34 -8.64 -3.34
C ALA A 83 -13.04 -7.30 -3.61
N ALA A 84 -13.46 -6.59 -2.55
CA ALA A 84 -14.08 -5.27 -2.65
C ALA A 84 -13.06 -4.12 -2.79
N LEU A 85 -11.76 -4.40 -2.62
CA LEU A 85 -10.68 -3.42 -2.73
C LEU A 85 -9.93 -3.57 -4.06
N ALA A 86 -10.33 -2.80 -5.05
CA ALA A 86 -9.68 -2.77 -6.37
C ALA A 86 -9.86 -1.40 -7.03
N GLY A 87 -8.92 -1.02 -7.91
CA GLY A 87 -8.95 0.26 -8.61
C GLY A 87 -8.96 1.45 -7.65
N GLU A 88 -9.86 2.39 -7.84
CA GLU A 88 -9.96 3.61 -7.03
C GLU A 88 -10.19 3.33 -5.53
N SER A 89 -10.89 2.25 -5.18
CA SER A 89 -11.14 1.93 -3.77
C SER A 89 -9.87 1.56 -3.00
N ILE A 90 -8.90 0.86 -3.62
CA ILE A 90 -7.61 0.57 -2.99
C ILE A 90 -6.74 1.82 -2.86
N GLU A 91 -6.81 2.74 -3.82
CA GLU A 91 -6.10 4.03 -3.75
C GLU A 91 -6.65 4.89 -2.60
N ASN A 92 -7.98 4.96 -2.48
CA ASN A 92 -8.64 5.69 -1.39
C ASN A 92 -8.33 5.07 -0.02
N ALA A 93 -8.30 3.73 0.08
CA ALA A 93 -7.92 3.01 1.29
C ALA A 93 -6.45 3.28 1.66
N THR A 94 -5.53 3.24 0.69
CA THR A 94 -4.11 3.57 0.87
C THR A 94 -3.95 4.98 1.43
N LYS A 95 -4.64 5.94 0.81
CA LYS A 95 -4.60 7.35 1.24
C LYS A 95 -5.13 7.50 2.66
N ALA A 96 -6.30 6.91 2.96
CA ALA A 96 -6.91 7.00 4.28
C ALA A 96 -6.02 6.38 5.36
N PHE A 97 -5.40 5.22 5.08
CA PHE A 97 -4.49 4.56 6.00
C PHE A 97 -3.21 5.38 6.26
N LEU A 98 -2.54 5.84 5.22
CA LEU A 98 -1.31 6.63 5.37
C LEU A 98 -1.56 7.97 6.09
N ASP A 99 -2.68 8.62 5.82
CA ASP A 99 -3.07 9.85 6.52
C ASP A 99 -3.35 9.58 8.01
N GLU A 100 -4.01 8.45 8.36
CA GLU A 100 -4.25 8.06 9.74
C GLU A 100 -2.93 7.69 10.45
N LEU A 101 -2.02 7.00 9.75
CA LEU A 101 -0.71 6.65 10.28
C LEU A 101 0.14 7.89 10.58
N VAL A 102 0.12 8.89 9.70
CA VAL A 102 0.80 10.18 9.92
C VAL A 102 0.21 10.88 11.15
N ASP A 103 -1.12 10.88 11.28
CA ASP A 103 -1.81 11.56 12.39
C ASP A 103 -1.59 10.87 13.76
N PHE A 104 -1.25 9.58 13.77
CA PHE A 104 -0.92 8.85 14.99
C PHE A 104 0.35 9.39 15.68
N PHE A 105 1.33 9.88 14.93
CA PHE A 105 2.61 10.32 15.48
C PHE A 105 2.58 11.80 15.88
N PRO A 106 3.19 12.15 17.02
CA PRO A 106 3.30 13.57 17.44
C PRO A 106 4.54 14.26 16.86
N GLY A 107 4.53 15.59 16.88
CA GLY A 107 5.70 16.45 16.72
C GLY A 107 6.46 16.26 15.42
N ALA A 108 7.78 16.25 15.49
CA ALA A 108 8.69 16.19 14.35
C ALA A 108 8.53 14.88 13.54
N LYS A 109 8.21 13.76 14.18
CA LYS A 109 7.98 12.48 13.51
C LYS A 109 6.78 12.55 12.57
N ARG A 110 5.71 13.22 12.99
CA ARG A 110 4.52 13.48 12.15
C ARG A 110 4.87 14.32 10.93
N LEU A 111 5.61 15.42 11.11
CA LEU A 111 6.00 16.30 10.01
C LEU A 111 6.89 15.56 8.99
N PHE A 112 7.82 14.77 9.46
CA PHE A 112 8.67 13.95 8.60
C PHE A 112 7.87 12.92 7.81
N LEU A 113 6.99 12.16 8.48
CA LEU A 113 6.14 11.16 7.84
C LEU A 113 5.20 11.78 6.80
N LYS A 114 4.62 12.94 7.12
CA LYS A 114 3.80 13.69 6.17
C LYS A 114 4.58 13.98 4.89
N LYS A 115 5.81 14.45 5.02
CA LYS A 115 6.68 14.73 3.89
C LYS A 115 7.05 13.46 3.11
N ALA A 116 7.36 12.37 3.80
CA ALA A 116 7.67 11.09 3.17
C ALA A 116 6.48 10.55 2.36
N VAL A 117 5.27 10.62 2.92
CA VAL A 117 4.03 10.21 2.22
C VAL A 117 3.74 11.08 1.00
N GLU A 118 3.93 12.41 1.11
CA GLU A 118 3.78 13.33 -0.02
C GLU A 118 4.75 12.99 -1.16
N LEU A 119 6.01 12.71 -0.83
CA LEU A 119 7.01 12.31 -1.82
C LEU A 119 6.69 10.96 -2.46
N SER A 120 6.30 9.96 -1.67
CA SER A 120 5.90 8.65 -2.19
C SER A 120 4.75 8.78 -3.20
N ARG A 121 3.72 9.57 -2.89
CA ARG A 121 2.61 9.84 -3.82
C ARG A 121 3.06 10.54 -5.11
N LYS A 122 4.00 11.48 -5.00
CA LYS A 122 4.57 12.17 -6.16
C LYS A 122 5.31 11.20 -7.08
N TYR A 123 6.14 10.32 -6.53
CA TYR A 123 6.85 9.31 -7.32
C TYR A 123 5.89 8.32 -7.98
N THR A 124 4.83 7.89 -7.31
CA THR A 124 3.78 7.06 -7.92
C THR A 124 3.09 7.79 -9.08
N GLY A 125 2.81 9.09 -8.94
CA GLY A 125 2.28 9.93 -10.02
C GLY A 125 3.24 10.08 -11.21
N ASP A 126 4.55 10.14 -10.96
CA ASP A 126 5.56 10.19 -12.02
C ASP A 126 5.59 8.86 -12.81
N TRP A 127 5.45 7.71 -12.16
CA TRP A 127 5.29 6.40 -12.83
C TRP A 127 4.04 6.35 -13.71
N THR A 128 2.92 6.88 -13.25
CA THR A 128 1.69 6.97 -14.06
C THR A 128 1.92 7.78 -15.32
N ARG A 129 2.59 8.93 -15.23
CA ARG A 129 2.95 9.74 -16.40
C ARG A 129 3.90 9.03 -17.36
N VAL A 130 4.85 8.24 -16.83
CA VAL A 130 5.75 7.42 -17.66
C VAL A 130 4.97 6.37 -18.41
N LEU A 131 4.02 5.70 -17.75
CA LEU A 131 3.15 4.70 -18.38
C LEU A 131 2.21 5.34 -19.42
N GLU A 132 1.61 6.48 -19.12
CA GLU A 132 0.76 7.23 -20.08
C GLU A 132 1.54 7.61 -21.35
N LYS A 133 2.77 8.13 -21.19
CA LYS A 133 3.65 8.41 -22.34
C LYS A 133 4.03 7.15 -23.12
N ALA A 134 4.23 6.03 -22.44
CA ALA A 134 4.54 4.77 -23.09
C ALA A 134 3.35 4.25 -23.91
N LEU A 135 2.11 4.48 -23.46
CA LEU A 135 0.90 4.10 -24.21
C LEU A 135 0.74 4.87 -25.53
N ASP A 136 1.28 6.10 -25.60
CA ASP A 136 1.29 6.93 -26.81
C ASP A 136 2.45 6.58 -27.76
N ASP A 137 3.35 5.65 -27.40
CA ASP A 137 4.48 5.22 -28.20
C ASP A 137 4.04 4.24 -29.30
N PRO A 138 4.14 4.58 -30.61
CA PRO A 138 3.75 3.69 -31.71
C PRO A 138 4.58 2.39 -31.78
N GLU A 139 5.75 2.35 -31.14
CA GLU A 139 6.61 1.14 -31.07
C GLU A 139 6.34 0.30 -29.81
N LEU A 140 5.40 0.69 -28.94
CA LEU A 140 5.10 -0.01 -27.69
C LEU A 140 4.71 -1.47 -27.92
N GLU A 141 3.82 -1.73 -28.89
CA GLU A 141 3.34 -3.07 -29.21
C GLU A 141 4.50 -3.98 -29.62
N LYS A 142 5.41 -3.47 -30.43
CA LYS A 142 6.63 -4.16 -30.87
C LYS A 142 7.54 -4.54 -29.69
N ARG A 143 7.76 -3.60 -28.77
CA ARG A 143 8.56 -3.82 -27.54
C ARG A 143 7.94 -4.86 -26.63
N ILE A 144 6.62 -4.85 -26.48
CA ILE A 144 5.89 -5.85 -25.69
C ILE A 144 6.06 -7.25 -26.31
N VAL A 145 5.87 -7.37 -27.64
CA VAL A 145 6.03 -8.65 -28.34
C VAL A 145 7.47 -9.17 -28.25
N GLU A 146 8.48 -8.32 -28.41
CA GLU A 146 9.89 -8.69 -28.24
C GLU A 146 10.20 -9.16 -26.82
N SER A 147 9.67 -8.46 -25.79
CA SER A 147 9.82 -8.87 -24.41
C SER A 147 9.19 -10.22 -24.12
N MET A 148 8.01 -10.50 -24.67
CA MET A 148 7.33 -11.79 -24.53
C MET A 148 8.13 -12.93 -25.23
N ARG A 149 8.71 -12.67 -26.40
CA ARG A 149 9.54 -13.65 -27.14
C ARG A 149 10.84 -13.97 -26.40
N SER A 150 11.52 -12.96 -25.83
CA SER A 150 12.75 -13.18 -25.07
C SER A 150 12.51 -13.97 -23.78
N SER A 151 11.35 -13.82 -23.15
CA SER A 151 10.97 -14.60 -21.96
C SER A 151 10.65 -16.08 -22.30
N ALA A 152 10.17 -16.35 -23.51
CA ALA A 152 9.84 -17.72 -23.96
C ALA A 152 11.08 -18.53 -24.42
N SER A 153 12.22 -17.88 -24.65
CA SER A 153 13.46 -18.53 -25.16
C SER A 153 14.46 -18.92 -24.07
N SER A 154 14.13 -18.86 -22.79
CA SER A 154 14.97 -19.44 -21.74
C SER A 154 14.81 -20.96 -21.73
N PRO A 155 15.85 -21.75 -22.07
CA PRO A 155 15.76 -23.22 -21.99
C PRO A 155 15.63 -23.62 -20.52
N ALA A 156 14.65 -24.47 -20.24
CA ALA A 156 14.58 -25.20 -18.99
C ALA A 156 15.88 -26.02 -18.86
N SER A 157 16.71 -25.72 -17.90
CA SER A 157 17.84 -26.55 -17.52
C SER A 157 17.26 -27.83 -16.92
N SER A 158 17.26 -28.90 -17.74
CA SER A 158 17.16 -30.26 -17.24
C SER A 158 18.53 -30.62 -16.70
N ASP A 159 18.63 -30.89 -15.39
CA ASP A 159 19.42 -32.00 -14.78
C ASP A 159 19.02 -32.11 -13.31
#